data_1d9f4411ca59690b9f060d10d89b8f15
#
_entry.id   1d9f4411ca59690b9f060d10d89b8f15
#
_cell.length_a   1.000
_cell.length_b   1.000
_cell.length_c   1.000
_cell.angle_alpha   90.00
_cell.angle_beta   90.00
_cell.angle_gamma   90.00
#
_symmetry.space_group_name_H-M   'P 1'
#
loop_
_entity.id
_entity.type
_entity.pdbx_description
1 polymer ?
#
loop_
_entity_poly.entity_id
_entity_poly.type
_entity_poly.pdbx_seq_one_letter_code
_entity_poly.pdbx_strand_id
1 'polypeptide(L)'
;MISSLKGRKKKRMDKALLEHYAYALFSLSKEENKEEAYRNERNWLDQVFKQNPSFLTFLSSPEISWDEKEKARKDVFQEQLSKATEGFLLIRRKRKARKEFHSIVSAYNHLYNEDTGVREGRVYTAFELSDLQRKELEEGFSKQYQKKVTLTQFLDPSLIGGRKVYIGDTLYDNSVDSRLEAVRKSLLNQKA
;
A
#
# COMPACT_ATOMS: atom_id res chain seq x y z
N MET A 1 -3.58 -19.33 -29.36
CA MET A 1 -3.55 -17.85 -29.26
C MET A 1 -4.80 -17.22 -28.65
N ILE A 2 -6.00 -17.76 -28.85
CA ILE A 2 -7.28 -17.16 -28.37
C ILE A 2 -7.48 -17.25 -26.85
N SER A 3 -6.92 -18.26 -26.17
CA SER A 3 -7.02 -18.43 -24.71
C SER A 3 -6.25 -17.37 -23.91
N SER A 4 -5.10 -16.91 -24.42
CA SER A 4 -4.27 -15.87 -23.77
C SER A 4 -4.94 -14.47 -23.78
N LEU A 5 -5.70 -14.17 -24.84
CA LEU A 5 -6.42 -12.90 -24.99
C LEU A 5 -7.65 -12.81 -24.08
N LYS A 6 -8.37 -13.92 -23.86
CA LYS A 6 -9.49 -14.00 -22.91
C LYS A 6 -9.02 -13.80 -21.45
N GLY A 7 -7.87 -14.39 -21.09
CA GLY A 7 -7.29 -14.24 -19.76
C GLY A 7 -6.84 -12.81 -19.47
N ARG A 8 -6.23 -12.12 -20.46
CA ARG A 8 -5.82 -10.71 -20.33
C ARG A 8 -7.02 -9.74 -20.23
N LYS A 9 -8.07 -9.94 -21.05
CA LYS A 9 -9.31 -9.15 -20.97
C LYS A 9 -10.01 -9.30 -19.61
N LYS A 10 -10.14 -10.53 -19.09
CA LYS A 10 -10.74 -10.79 -17.78
C LYS A 10 -9.94 -10.16 -16.65
N LYS A 11 -8.60 -10.24 -16.69
CA LYS A 11 -7.70 -9.63 -15.68
C LYS A 11 -7.76 -8.11 -15.70
N ARG A 12 -7.95 -7.50 -16.89
CA ARG A 12 -8.06 -6.05 -17.08
C ARG A 12 -9.41 -5.51 -16.60
N MET A 13 -10.49 -6.27 -16.80
CA MET A 13 -11.83 -5.93 -16.34
C MET A 13 -11.95 -6.02 -14.80
N ASP A 14 -11.30 -7.04 -14.20
CA ASP A 14 -11.24 -7.19 -12.74
C ASP A 14 -10.49 -5.99 -12.10
N LYS A 15 -9.41 -5.49 -12.72
CA LYS A 15 -8.65 -4.34 -12.21
C LYS A 15 -9.46 -3.04 -12.26
N ALA A 16 -10.10 -2.73 -13.38
CA ALA A 16 -10.95 -1.55 -13.53
C ALA A 16 -12.11 -1.54 -12.51
N LEU A 17 -12.71 -2.70 -12.25
CA LEU A 17 -13.77 -2.82 -11.25
C LEU A 17 -13.25 -2.50 -9.83
N LEU A 18 -12.04 -2.94 -9.49
CA LEU A 18 -11.43 -2.63 -8.19
C LEU A 18 -11.11 -1.14 -8.02
N GLU A 19 -10.64 -0.51 -9.10
CA GLU A 19 -10.40 0.93 -9.16
C GLU A 19 -11.71 1.72 -8.98
N HIS A 20 -12.81 1.29 -9.62
CA HIS A 20 -14.12 1.90 -9.43
C HIS A 20 -14.63 1.77 -7.98
N TYR A 21 -14.42 0.62 -7.33
CA TYR A 21 -14.76 0.46 -5.91
C TYR A 21 -13.93 1.39 -5.02
N ALA A 22 -12.64 1.51 -5.27
CA ALA A 22 -11.79 2.41 -4.51
C ALA A 22 -12.23 3.86 -4.68
N TYR A 23 -12.58 4.27 -5.91
CA TYR A 23 -13.10 5.61 -6.21
C TYR A 23 -14.43 5.89 -5.49
N ALA A 24 -15.40 4.95 -5.54
CA ALA A 24 -16.67 5.10 -4.85
C ALA A 24 -16.50 5.25 -3.32
N LEU A 25 -15.60 4.45 -2.73
CA LEU A 25 -15.26 4.53 -1.31
C LEU A 25 -14.56 5.85 -0.96
N PHE A 26 -13.71 6.35 -1.85
CA PHE A 26 -13.03 7.63 -1.67
C PHE A 26 -14.00 8.80 -1.77
N SER A 27 -14.90 8.78 -2.75
CA SER A 27 -15.96 9.80 -2.90
C SER A 27 -16.85 9.86 -1.65
N LEU A 28 -17.27 8.70 -1.14
CA LEU A 28 -18.07 8.63 0.09
C LEU A 28 -17.32 9.18 1.30
N SER A 29 -16.03 8.86 1.42
CA SER A 29 -15.21 9.38 2.53
C SER A 29 -15.04 10.91 2.46
N LYS A 30 -15.01 11.50 1.26
CA LYS A 30 -15.00 12.95 1.04
C LYS A 30 -16.32 13.60 1.46
N GLU A 31 -17.44 13.01 1.08
CA GLU A 31 -18.78 13.51 1.48
C GLU A 31 -18.94 13.54 3.02
N GLU A 32 -18.32 12.59 3.71
CA GLU A 32 -18.32 12.52 5.17
C GLU A 32 -17.20 13.33 5.84
N ASN A 33 -16.25 13.90 5.10
CA ASN A 33 -15.03 14.54 5.60
C ASN A 33 -14.20 13.62 6.53
N LYS A 34 -14.06 12.35 6.16
CA LYS A 34 -13.40 11.30 6.95
C LYS A 34 -12.36 10.51 6.17
N GLU A 35 -11.72 11.11 5.18
CA GLU A 35 -10.82 10.45 4.24
C GLU A 35 -9.66 9.76 4.96
N GLU A 36 -9.06 10.43 5.95
CA GLU A 36 -7.96 9.88 6.73
C GLU A 36 -8.42 8.75 7.65
N ALA A 37 -9.57 8.88 8.29
CA ALA A 37 -10.13 7.85 9.13
C ALA A 37 -10.42 6.57 8.33
N TYR A 38 -11.01 6.72 7.15
CA TYR A 38 -11.27 5.61 6.22
C TYR A 38 -9.98 4.97 5.70
N ARG A 39 -8.93 5.78 5.44
CA ARG A 39 -7.60 5.27 5.06
C ARG A 39 -6.99 4.41 6.17
N ASN A 40 -6.96 4.91 7.39
CA ASN A 40 -6.37 4.24 8.54
C ASN A 40 -7.11 2.93 8.84
N GLU A 41 -8.43 2.94 8.83
CA GLU A 41 -9.28 1.76 9.00
C GLU A 41 -8.94 0.65 7.99
N ARG A 42 -8.83 1.01 6.70
CA ARG A 42 -8.53 0.03 5.63
C ARG A 42 -7.11 -0.49 5.69
N ASN A 43 -6.13 0.35 6.01
CA ASN A 43 -4.76 -0.08 6.20
C ASN A 43 -4.63 -1.04 7.38
N TRP A 44 -5.33 -0.75 8.48
CA TRP A 44 -5.39 -1.65 9.63
C TRP A 44 -6.03 -2.99 9.26
N LEU A 45 -7.16 -3.00 8.56
CA LEU A 45 -7.80 -4.22 8.08
C LEU A 45 -6.91 -5.03 7.13
N ASP A 46 -6.17 -4.40 6.24
CA ASP A 46 -5.24 -5.09 5.34
C ASP A 46 -4.14 -5.82 6.15
N GLN A 47 -3.66 -5.22 7.24
CA GLN A 47 -2.71 -5.86 8.14
C GLN A 47 -3.35 -7.03 8.90
N VAL A 48 -4.56 -6.86 9.44
CA VAL A 48 -5.30 -7.94 10.11
C VAL A 48 -5.49 -9.13 9.18
N PHE A 49 -5.89 -8.90 7.93
CA PHE A 49 -6.07 -9.95 6.93
C PHE A 49 -4.75 -10.57 6.43
N LYS A 50 -3.65 -9.85 6.51
CA LYS A 50 -2.30 -10.42 6.25
C LYS A 50 -1.89 -11.39 7.35
N GLN A 51 -2.15 -11.04 8.60
CA GLN A 51 -1.83 -11.87 9.76
C GLN A 51 -2.81 -13.05 9.91
N ASN A 52 -4.07 -12.86 9.54
CA ASN A 52 -5.16 -13.85 9.69
C ASN A 52 -5.86 -14.13 8.35
N PRO A 53 -5.20 -14.78 7.38
CA PRO A 53 -5.78 -15.02 6.05
C PRO A 53 -7.01 -15.94 6.06
N SER A 54 -7.14 -16.80 7.08
CA SER A 54 -8.30 -17.70 7.28
C SER A 54 -9.57 -16.92 7.56
N PHE A 55 -9.49 -15.81 8.28
CA PHE A 55 -10.66 -15.00 8.62
C PHE A 55 -11.31 -14.35 7.38
N LEU A 56 -10.49 -13.81 6.49
CA LEU A 56 -11.01 -13.26 5.22
C LEU A 56 -11.57 -14.35 4.31
N THR A 57 -11.00 -15.56 4.33
CA THR A 57 -11.52 -16.72 3.62
C THR A 57 -12.88 -17.11 4.16
N PHE A 58 -13.05 -17.12 5.48
CA PHE A 58 -14.33 -17.37 6.16
C PHE A 58 -15.39 -16.35 5.71
N LEU A 59 -15.10 -15.05 5.81
CA LEU A 59 -16.04 -14.01 5.38
C LEU A 59 -16.42 -14.08 3.89
N SER A 60 -15.51 -14.61 3.06
CA SER A 60 -15.71 -14.71 1.61
C SER A 60 -16.35 -16.02 1.18
N SER A 61 -16.50 -17.00 2.08
CA SER A 61 -17.05 -18.32 1.76
C SER A 61 -18.54 -18.22 1.43
N PRO A 62 -19.01 -18.81 0.31
CA PRO A 62 -20.41 -18.88 0.00
C PRO A 62 -21.18 -19.91 0.87
N GLU A 63 -20.48 -20.80 1.56
CA GLU A 63 -21.05 -21.85 2.40
C GLU A 63 -21.48 -21.34 3.77
N ILE A 64 -20.95 -20.19 4.18
CA ILE A 64 -21.26 -19.55 5.46
C ILE A 64 -22.46 -18.62 5.28
N SER A 65 -23.45 -18.72 6.16
CA SER A 65 -24.64 -17.89 6.13
C SER A 65 -24.32 -16.41 6.40
N TRP A 66 -25.20 -15.53 5.97
CA TRP A 66 -25.05 -14.09 6.23
C TRP A 66 -24.99 -13.77 7.72
N ASP A 67 -25.87 -14.37 8.50
CA ASP A 67 -25.98 -14.13 9.95
C ASP A 67 -24.72 -14.56 10.70
N GLU A 68 -24.13 -15.71 10.31
CA GLU A 68 -22.86 -16.18 10.88
C GLU A 68 -21.68 -15.23 10.56
N LYS A 69 -21.63 -14.72 9.33
CA LYS A 69 -20.62 -13.73 8.92
C LYS A 69 -20.77 -12.44 9.68
N GLU A 70 -21.97 -11.95 9.82
CA GLU A 70 -22.26 -10.72 10.55
C GLU A 70 -21.94 -10.87 12.04
N LYS A 71 -22.30 -11.99 12.64
CA LYS A 71 -21.96 -12.32 14.02
C LYS A 71 -20.44 -12.35 14.22
N ALA A 72 -19.72 -13.10 13.42
CA ALA A 72 -18.25 -13.19 13.50
C ALA A 72 -17.57 -11.82 13.29
N ARG A 73 -18.10 -11.00 12.37
CA ARG A 73 -17.63 -9.63 12.18
C ARG A 73 -17.83 -8.77 13.42
N LYS A 74 -19.03 -8.80 14.01
CA LYS A 74 -19.35 -8.05 15.24
C LYS A 74 -18.49 -8.51 16.41
N ASP A 75 -18.27 -9.81 16.56
CA ASP A 75 -17.47 -10.41 17.64
C ASP A 75 -15.98 -9.97 17.52
N VAL A 76 -15.45 -9.87 16.29
CA VAL A 76 -14.03 -9.51 16.05
C VAL A 76 -13.80 -8.00 16.03
N PHE A 77 -14.63 -7.25 15.32
CA PHE A 77 -14.40 -5.82 15.09
C PHE A 77 -15.28 -4.91 15.94
N GLN A 78 -16.27 -5.48 16.63
CA GLN A 78 -17.28 -4.72 17.39
C GLN A 78 -17.91 -3.64 16.48
N GLU A 79 -18.00 -2.40 16.91
CA GLU A 79 -18.51 -1.28 16.12
C GLU A 79 -17.39 -0.37 15.57
N GLN A 80 -16.17 -0.89 15.46
CA GLN A 80 -15.01 -0.09 15.04
C GLN A 80 -14.94 0.15 13.53
N LEU A 81 -15.79 -0.51 12.74
CA LEU A 81 -15.81 -0.37 11.29
C LEU A 81 -16.84 0.64 10.81
N SER A 82 -16.48 1.43 9.80
CA SER A 82 -17.42 2.28 9.10
C SER A 82 -18.45 1.44 8.33
N LYS A 83 -19.70 1.91 8.24
CA LYS A 83 -20.78 1.23 7.49
C LYS A 83 -20.38 0.91 6.05
N ALA A 84 -19.59 1.78 5.42
CA ALA A 84 -19.08 1.56 4.06
C ALA A 84 -18.12 0.37 3.98
N THR A 85 -17.22 0.22 4.96
CA THR A 85 -16.29 -0.90 5.04
C THR A 85 -17.01 -2.19 5.39
N GLU A 86 -17.99 -2.13 6.28
CA GLU A 86 -18.86 -3.27 6.60
C GLU A 86 -19.58 -3.81 5.36
N GLY A 87 -20.27 -2.93 4.64
CA GLY A 87 -20.96 -3.30 3.39
C GLY A 87 -20.01 -3.91 2.37
N PHE A 88 -18.79 -3.36 2.25
CA PHE A 88 -17.78 -3.88 1.35
C PHE A 88 -17.31 -5.30 1.73
N LEU A 89 -17.07 -5.58 3.01
CA LEU A 89 -16.65 -6.91 3.48
C LEU A 89 -17.72 -7.98 3.23
N LEU A 90 -18.99 -7.61 3.29
CA LEU A 90 -20.12 -8.53 3.16
C LEU A 90 -20.50 -8.86 1.70
N ILE A 91 -20.20 -8.00 0.74
CA ILE A 91 -20.61 -8.17 -0.67
C ILE A 91 -19.79 -9.23 -1.41
N ARG A 92 -18.67 -9.71 -0.90
CA ARG A 92 -17.72 -10.48 -1.71
C ARG A 92 -17.80 -12.00 -1.56
N ARG A 93 -18.04 -12.63 -2.71
CA ARG A 93 -18.19 -14.10 -2.92
C ARG A 93 -17.01 -14.77 -3.65
N LYS A 94 -15.73 -14.38 -3.53
CA LYS A 94 -14.70 -14.95 -4.42
C LYS A 94 -13.39 -15.40 -3.76
N ARG A 95 -12.82 -16.48 -4.34
CA ARG A 95 -11.53 -17.12 -4.00
C ARG A 95 -10.28 -16.20 -3.95
N LYS A 96 -10.38 -14.92 -4.36
CA LYS A 96 -9.27 -13.97 -4.39
C LYS A 96 -9.49 -12.74 -3.48
N ALA A 97 -10.38 -12.83 -2.53
CA ALA A 97 -10.81 -11.71 -1.68
C ALA A 97 -9.63 -10.92 -1.09
N ARG A 98 -8.58 -11.60 -0.62
CA ARG A 98 -7.40 -10.93 -0.04
C ARG A 98 -6.64 -10.06 -1.05
N LYS A 99 -6.34 -10.61 -2.24
CA LYS A 99 -5.60 -9.85 -3.27
C LYS A 99 -6.42 -8.67 -3.77
N GLU A 100 -7.71 -8.86 -3.89
CA GLU A 100 -8.65 -7.85 -4.34
C GLU A 100 -8.84 -6.78 -3.26
N PHE A 101 -8.94 -7.15 -1.97
CA PHE A 101 -9.00 -6.19 -0.87
C PHE A 101 -7.74 -5.33 -0.82
N HIS A 102 -6.57 -5.95 -0.82
CA HIS A 102 -5.29 -5.25 -0.87
C HIS A 102 -5.19 -4.29 -2.08
N SER A 103 -5.65 -4.70 -3.25
CA SER A 103 -5.66 -3.84 -4.45
C SER A 103 -6.58 -2.63 -4.30
N ILE A 104 -7.72 -2.79 -3.62
CA ILE A 104 -8.64 -1.67 -3.34
C ILE A 104 -8.03 -0.71 -2.31
N VAL A 105 -7.42 -1.25 -1.24
CA VAL A 105 -6.70 -0.43 -0.25
C VAL A 105 -5.58 0.37 -0.92
N SER A 106 -4.80 -0.26 -1.78
CA SER A 106 -3.74 0.41 -2.55
C SER A 106 -4.28 1.50 -3.47
N ALA A 107 -5.37 1.23 -4.20
CA ALA A 107 -6.00 2.22 -5.07
C ALA A 107 -6.62 3.40 -4.28
N TYR A 108 -7.24 3.13 -3.12
CA TYR A 108 -7.74 4.17 -2.23
C TYR A 108 -6.62 5.07 -1.70
N ASN A 109 -5.51 4.46 -1.24
CA ASN A 109 -4.34 5.21 -0.78
C ASN A 109 -3.76 6.10 -1.89
N HIS A 110 -3.75 5.60 -3.13
CA HIS A 110 -3.31 6.39 -4.30
C HIS A 110 -4.21 7.61 -4.50
N LEU A 111 -5.53 7.45 -4.50
CA LEU A 111 -6.50 8.55 -4.62
C LEU A 111 -6.35 9.57 -3.47
N TYR A 112 -6.21 9.09 -2.24
CA TYR A 112 -5.98 9.94 -1.07
C TYR A 112 -4.69 10.76 -1.21
N ASN A 113 -3.61 10.12 -1.66
CA ASN A 113 -2.32 10.78 -1.83
C ASN A 113 -2.34 11.81 -2.98
N GLU A 114 -3.04 11.52 -4.06
CA GLU A 114 -3.24 12.48 -5.15
C GLU A 114 -4.04 13.71 -4.68
N ASP A 115 -5.10 13.50 -3.94
CA ASP A 115 -5.98 14.55 -3.44
C ASP A 115 -5.30 15.43 -2.37
N THR A 116 -4.61 14.80 -1.42
CA THR A 116 -3.90 15.50 -0.34
C THR A 116 -2.52 16.00 -0.75
N GLY A 117 -2.07 15.65 -1.95
CA GLY A 117 -0.73 15.98 -2.43
C GLY A 117 0.39 15.25 -1.70
N VAL A 118 0.09 14.20 -0.93
CA VAL A 118 1.10 13.36 -0.27
C VAL A 118 1.81 12.49 -1.30
N ARG A 119 3.14 12.43 -1.22
CA ARG A 119 3.95 11.51 -2.02
C ARG A 119 4.41 10.32 -1.18
N GLU A 120 4.11 9.13 -1.63
CA GLU A 120 4.66 7.91 -1.02
C GLU A 120 6.01 7.57 -1.62
N GLY A 121 6.95 7.22 -0.74
CA GLY A 121 8.24 6.70 -1.12
C GLY A 121 8.55 5.38 -0.41
N ARG A 122 9.57 4.69 -0.89
CA ARG A 122 10.11 3.46 -0.30
C ARG A 122 11.57 3.68 0.02
N VAL A 123 11.96 3.39 1.27
CA VAL A 123 13.35 3.43 1.68
C VAL A 123 13.85 2.02 1.96
N TYR A 124 14.96 1.66 1.33
CA TYR A 124 15.66 0.39 1.51
C TYR A 124 16.92 0.64 2.33
N THR A 125 17.10 -0.11 3.41
CA THR A 125 18.21 0.02 4.35
C THR A 125 18.69 -1.35 4.81
N ALA A 126 19.96 -1.46 5.21
CA ALA A 126 20.50 -2.70 5.79
C ALA A 126 19.93 -2.99 7.19
N PHE A 127 19.59 -1.94 7.95
CA PHE A 127 19.09 -2.02 9.31
C PHE A 127 17.83 -1.17 9.49
N GLU A 128 17.06 -1.44 10.53
CA GLU A 128 15.88 -0.63 10.86
C GLU A 128 16.27 0.81 11.18
N LEU A 129 15.52 1.74 10.59
CA LEU A 129 15.61 3.16 10.93
C LEU A 129 14.83 3.44 12.21
N SER A 130 15.38 4.26 13.07
CA SER A 130 14.59 4.83 14.17
C SER A 130 13.48 5.74 13.63
N ASP A 131 12.44 5.95 14.44
CA ASP A 131 11.35 6.86 14.07
C ASP A 131 11.86 8.29 13.81
N LEU A 132 12.90 8.72 14.54
CA LEU A 132 13.53 10.01 14.33
C LEU A 132 14.22 10.10 12.96
N GLN A 133 15.02 9.10 12.61
CA GLN A 133 15.72 9.06 11.32
C GLN A 133 14.73 9.01 10.14
N ARG A 134 13.63 8.27 10.29
CA ARG A 134 12.59 8.22 9.26
C ARG A 134 11.92 9.58 9.09
N LYS A 135 11.55 10.26 10.18
CA LYS A 135 10.95 11.59 10.15
C LYS A 135 11.89 12.63 9.51
N GLU A 136 13.17 12.64 9.87
CA GLU A 136 14.15 13.54 9.26
C GLU A 136 14.25 13.35 7.74
N LEU A 137 14.21 12.10 7.27
CA LEU A 137 14.18 11.80 5.85
C LEU A 137 12.90 12.30 5.17
N GLU A 138 11.75 12.04 5.77
CA GLU A 138 10.45 12.49 5.26
C GLU A 138 10.37 14.01 5.19
N GLU A 139 10.88 14.71 6.20
CA GLU A 139 10.97 16.18 6.22
C GLU A 139 11.91 16.71 5.14
N GLY A 140 13.08 16.10 4.98
CA GLY A 140 14.05 16.47 3.96
C GLY A 140 13.46 16.38 2.55
N PHE A 141 12.85 15.25 2.23
CA PHE A 141 12.18 15.06 0.94
C PHE A 141 10.93 15.93 0.80
N SER A 142 10.18 16.15 1.87
CA SER A 142 9.00 17.03 1.84
C SER A 142 9.38 18.46 1.48
N LYS A 143 10.49 18.97 1.99
CA LYS A 143 11.05 20.28 1.60
C LYS A 143 11.46 20.31 0.13
N GLN A 144 12.14 19.25 -0.33
CA GLN A 144 12.61 19.16 -1.72
C GLN A 144 11.46 19.08 -2.72
N TYR A 145 10.41 18.32 -2.41
CA TYR A 145 9.25 18.13 -3.30
C TYR A 145 8.16 19.18 -3.11
N GLN A 146 8.26 20.04 -2.08
CA GLN A 146 7.20 20.99 -1.66
C GLN A 146 5.84 20.29 -1.44
N LYS A 147 5.88 19.03 -1.02
CA LYS A 147 4.74 18.17 -0.74
C LYS A 147 5.08 17.26 0.42
N LYS A 148 4.09 16.87 1.21
CA LYS A 148 4.30 15.91 2.28
C LYS A 148 4.78 14.58 1.68
N VAL A 149 5.92 14.09 2.12
CA VAL A 149 6.47 12.78 1.73
C VAL A 149 6.34 11.83 2.91
N THR A 150 5.87 10.62 2.66
CA THR A 150 5.84 9.52 3.63
C THR A 150 6.66 8.35 3.10
N LEU A 151 7.48 7.74 3.96
CA LEU A 151 8.40 6.67 3.58
C LEU A 151 8.01 5.35 4.24
N THR A 152 7.84 4.31 3.42
CA THR A 152 7.71 2.93 3.89
C THR A 152 9.09 2.27 3.85
N GLN A 153 9.56 1.75 4.99
CA GLN A 153 10.84 1.08 5.09
C GLN A 153 10.77 -0.38 4.67
N PHE A 154 11.80 -0.80 3.95
CA PHE A 154 12.10 -2.19 3.61
C PHE A 154 13.54 -2.52 4.00
N LEU A 155 13.74 -3.66 4.63
CA LEU A 155 15.08 -4.16 4.92
C LEU A 155 15.64 -4.86 3.68
N ASP A 156 16.83 -4.45 3.29
CA ASP A 156 17.60 -5.07 2.22
C ASP A 156 18.99 -5.49 2.74
N PRO A 157 19.14 -6.77 3.14
CA PRO A 157 20.40 -7.28 3.66
C PRO A 157 21.56 -7.27 2.65
N SER A 158 21.27 -7.07 1.36
CA SER A 158 22.32 -6.96 0.33
C SER A 158 23.05 -5.61 0.39
N LEU A 159 22.48 -4.61 1.03
CA LEU A 159 23.14 -3.32 1.23
C LEU A 159 24.20 -3.46 2.34
N ILE A 160 25.46 -3.13 2.01
CA ILE A 160 26.55 -3.06 3.00
C ILE A 160 26.26 -1.94 4.02
N GLY A 161 25.61 -0.86 3.57
CA GLY A 161 25.23 0.28 4.39
C GLY A 161 24.67 1.42 3.55
N GLY A 162 24.21 2.47 4.23
CA GLY A 162 23.53 3.59 3.58
C GLY A 162 22.07 3.27 3.28
N ARG A 163 21.51 3.93 2.26
CA ARG A 163 20.08 3.81 1.93
C ARG A 163 19.80 4.07 0.45
N LYS A 164 18.75 3.43 -0.07
CA LYS A 164 18.17 3.71 -1.38
C LYS A 164 16.73 4.18 -1.18
N VAL A 165 16.37 5.34 -1.70
CA VAL A 165 15.03 5.92 -1.54
C VAL A 165 14.39 6.06 -2.92
N TYR A 166 13.21 5.50 -3.09
CA TYR A 166 12.39 5.65 -4.29
C TYR A 166 11.20 6.56 -3.96
N ILE A 167 11.02 7.64 -4.72
CA ILE A 167 9.85 8.51 -4.64
C ILE A 167 9.29 8.64 -6.04
N GLY A 168 8.13 8.00 -6.29
CA GLY A 168 7.65 7.78 -7.64
C GLY A 168 8.67 6.97 -8.44
N ASP A 169 9.08 7.51 -9.60
CA ASP A 169 10.08 6.88 -10.50
C ASP A 169 11.53 7.35 -10.23
N THR A 170 11.73 8.21 -9.24
CA THR A 170 13.04 8.76 -8.93
C THR A 170 13.74 7.93 -7.85
N LEU A 171 14.98 7.51 -8.14
CA LEU A 171 15.87 6.82 -7.19
C LEU A 171 16.90 7.80 -6.62
N TYR A 172 16.96 7.88 -5.30
CA TYR A 172 18.04 8.52 -4.53
C TYR A 172 18.89 7.42 -3.91
N ASP A 173 20.02 7.12 -4.54
CA ASP A 173 20.94 6.08 -4.06
C ASP A 173 22.07 6.74 -3.26
N ASN A 174 22.08 6.51 -1.96
CA ASN A 174 23.11 6.93 -1.02
C ASN A 174 23.69 5.71 -0.29
N SER A 175 23.78 4.57 -0.99
CA SER A 175 24.41 3.35 -0.47
C SER A 175 25.93 3.47 -0.47
N VAL A 176 26.57 2.68 0.38
CA VAL A 176 28.04 2.58 0.44
C VAL A 176 28.59 2.09 -0.90
N ASP A 177 27.92 1.13 -1.53
CA ASP A 177 28.34 0.59 -2.84
C ASP A 177 28.38 1.67 -3.92
N SER A 178 27.35 2.50 -4.01
CA SER A 178 27.29 3.59 -4.99
C SER A 178 28.37 4.65 -4.73
N ARG A 179 28.67 4.92 -3.46
CA ARG A 179 29.76 5.84 -3.08
C ARG A 179 31.13 5.29 -3.45
N LEU A 180 31.38 3.99 -3.17
CA LEU A 180 32.62 3.34 -3.55
C LEU A 180 32.80 3.32 -5.06
N GLU A 181 31.77 3.02 -5.80
CA GLU A 181 31.83 3.02 -7.27
C GLU A 181 32.09 4.42 -7.84
N ALA A 182 31.53 5.47 -7.24
CA ALA A 182 31.79 6.86 -7.61
C ALA A 182 33.26 7.24 -7.38
N VAL A 183 33.81 6.85 -6.22
CA VAL A 183 35.25 7.09 -5.90
C VAL A 183 36.14 6.32 -6.88
N ARG A 184 35.84 5.05 -7.16
CA ARG A 184 36.58 4.22 -8.13
C ARG A 184 36.60 4.89 -9.51
N LYS A 185 35.48 5.34 -10.02
CA LYS A 185 35.39 6.05 -11.31
C LYS A 185 36.21 7.36 -11.31
N SER A 186 36.14 8.14 -10.23
CA SER A 186 36.92 9.35 -10.09
C SER A 186 38.43 9.09 -10.18
N LEU A 187 38.92 8.05 -9.50
CA LEU A 187 40.34 7.68 -9.49
C LEU A 187 40.82 7.14 -10.88
N LEU A 188 39.96 6.43 -11.59
CA LEU A 188 40.29 5.95 -12.94
C LEU A 188 40.33 7.07 -13.96
N ASN A 189 39.45 8.07 -13.84
CA ASN A 189 39.42 9.23 -14.75
C ASN A 189 40.53 10.24 -14.49
N GLN A 190 41.19 10.22 -13.32
CA GLN A 190 42.37 11.07 -13.05
C GLN A 190 43.68 10.49 -13.62
N LYS A 191 43.66 9.25 -14.12
CA LYS A 191 44.84 8.59 -14.70
C LYS A 191 44.86 8.62 -16.24
N ALA A 192 43.90 9.26 -16.88
CA ALA A 192 43.83 9.52 -18.31
C ALA A 192 44.08 11.00 -18.62
#